data_753a7b74d487c418c79ce0288845f695
#
_entry.id   753a7b74d487c418c79ce0288845f695
#
_cell.length_a   1.000
_cell.length_b   1.000
_cell.length_c   1.000
_cell.angle_alpha   90.00
_cell.angle_beta   90.00
_cell.angle_gamma   90.00
#
_symmetry.space_group_name_H-M   'P 1'
#
loop_
_entity.id
_entity.type
_entity.pdbx_description
1 polymer ?
#
loop_
_entity_poly.entity_id
_entity_poly.type
_entity_poly.pdbx_seq_one_letter_code
_entity_poly.pdbx_strand_id
1 'polypeptide(L)'
;PRHDSPLAKEVAKFCLDQVTIAQASRASFPAHPLWAAAAKTGTELWLDTGDVDAAKELWVREFTALTTNNTLLNKEVQKGIYDQLVPATAALLKKLDPKMAKDRLVQEIAFVLNAVHGLKLVKTFDADVSVKLHTATAHDVDAAYQYGKRFHAICPDRFIVKVPLSPAGLLAARQLHDDGIRLNFTLGFSARQNWLIASLAKPNWVNVFLGRINAFVADNKLGDGKNAGEKATLASQRGLRRLGKEQGLKTKQIAASMRNGQQCDDLLGLDTFTMPTAAAKEFLKANPPVASLADRTKNDPAVTFAPTADVAGERLDCFWAITPAFEKAAAACAKLDPKKATADDVVKTLAANGITDLFPT
;
A
#
# COMPACT_ATOMS: atom_id res chain seq x y z
N PRO A 1 11.69 2.16 -19.44
CA PRO A 1 11.17 2.52 -20.78
C PRO A 1 9.86 3.29 -20.66
N ARG A 2 9.60 4.17 -21.60
CA ARG A 2 8.31 4.89 -21.68
C ARG A 2 7.17 3.88 -21.80
N HIS A 3 6.05 4.18 -21.17
CA HIS A 3 4.86 3.31 -21.12
C HIS A 3 4.24 3.08 -22.52
N ASP A 4 4.41 4.01 -23.45
CA ASP A 4 3.90 3.97 -24.82
C ASP A 4 4.90 3.36 -25.84
N SER A 5 6.11 2.98 -25.39
CA SER A 5 7.15 2.42 -26.25
C SER A 5 6.78 1.05 -26.81
N PRO A 6 7.34 0.66 -27.98
CA PRO A 6 7.16 -0.71 -28.52
C PRO A 6 7.57 -1.79 -27.51
N LEU A 7 8.68 -1.60 -26.79
CA LEU A 7 9.13 -2.51 -25.73
C LEU A 7 8.06 -2.70 -24.66
N ALA A 8 7.47 -1.59 -24.15
CA ALA A 8 6.45 -1.67 -23.11
C ALA A 8 5.19 -2.42 -23.57
N LYS A 9 4.78 -2.23 -24.83
CA LYS A 9 3.64 -2.93 -25.43
C LYS A 9 3.90 -4.43 -25.58
N GLU A 10 5.07 -4.82 -26.08
CA GLU A 10 5.45 -6.23 -26.22
C GLU A 10 5.57 -6.92 -24.86
N VAL A 11 6.15 -6.25 -23.85
CA VAL A 11 6.21 -6.75 -22.47
C VAL A 11 4.81 -6.93 -21.88
N ALA A 12 3.90 -6.00 -22.11
CA ALA A 12 2.51 -6.11 -21.63
C ALA A 12 1.80 -7.31 -22.25
N LYS A 13 1.92 -7.49 -23.57
CA LYS A 13 1.40 -8.66 -24.27
C LYS A 13 1.99 -9.95 -23.72
N PHE A 14 3.30 -10.00 -23.55
CA PHE A 14 3.98 -11.17 -22.98
C PHE A 14 3.44 -11.52 -21.60
N CYS A 15 3.24 -10.52 -20.69
CA CYS A 15 2.67 -10.76 -19.38
C CYS A 15 1.27 -11.39 -19.45
N LEU A 16 0.42 -10.90 -20.35
CA LEU A 16 -0.94 -11.44 -20.55
C LEU A 16 -0.92 -12.89 -21.04
N ASP A 17 -0.02 -13.21 -21.97
CA ASP A 17 0.14 -14.55 -22.55
C ASP A 17 0.66 -15.59 -21.54
N GLN A 18 1.34 -15.15 -20.43
CA GLN A 18 1.83 -16.05 -19.39
C GLN A 18 0.73 -16.55 -18.43
N VAL A 19 -0.47 -15.96 -18.44
CA VAL A 19 -1.52 -16.31 -17.48
C VAL A 19 -2.73 -16.87 -18.18
N THR A 20 -2.73 -18.21 -18.32
CA THR A 20 -3.75 -18.97 -19.06
C THR A 20 -4.87 -19.54 -18.18
N ILE A 21 -4.77 -19.38 -16.84
CA ILE A 21 -5.82 -19.85 -15.92
C ILE A 21 -7.15 -19.14 -16.19
N ALA A 22 -8.25 -19.88 -16.04
CA ALA A 22 -9.58 -19.29 -16.15
C ALA A 22 -9.83 -18.25 -15.06
N GLN A 23 -10.61 -17.21 -15.39
CA GLN A 23 -11.07 -16.24 -14.42
C GLN A 23 -12.06 -16.89 -13.47
N ALA A 24 -11.78 -16.83 -12.16
CA ALA A 24 -12.75 -17.20 -11.14
C ALA A 24 -13.93 -16.21 -11.11
N SER A 25 -15.03 -16.62 -10.51
CA SER A 25 -16.13 -15.72 -10.19
C SER A 25 -16.19 -15.51 -8.67
N ARG A 26 -16.24 -14.27 -8.23
CA ARG A 26 -16.36 -13.92 -6.81
C ARG A 26 -17.59 -14.59 -6.16
N ALA A 27 -18.66 -14.75 -6.92
CA ALA A 27 -19.88 -15.41 -6.44
C ALA A 27 -19.69 -16.90 -6.15
N SER A 28 -18.65 -17.54 -6.70
CA SER A 28 -18.35 -18.96 -6.46
C SER A 28 -17.68 -19.22 -5.11
N PHE A 29 -17.14 -18.18 -4.46
CA PHE A 29 -16.52 -18.34 -3.14
C PHE A 29 -17.56 -18.38 -2.01
N PRO A 30 -17.31 -19.17 -0.94
CA PRO A 30 -18.22 -19.24 0.19
C PRO A 30 -18.30 -17.87 0.90
N ALA A 31 -19.42 -17.62 1.59
CA ALA A 31 -19.52 -16.54 2.56
C ALA A 31 -19.01 -17.01 3.93
N HIS A 32 -18.52 -16.08 4.75
CA HIS A 32 -18.17 -16.36 6.13
C HIS A 32 -18.87 -15.39 7.07
N PRO A 33 -19.69 -15.84 8.04
CA PRO A 33 -20.51 -14.97 8.88
C PRO A 33 -19.72 -13.89 9.63
N LEU A 34 -18.52 -14.25 10.14
CA LEU A 34 -17.65 -13.33 10.87
C LEU A 34 -17.11 -12.23 9.97
N TRP A 35 -16.64 -12.59 8.75
CA TRP A 35 -16.15 -11.62 7.77
C TRP A 35 -17.28 -10.74 7.21
N ALA A 36 -18.46 -11.33 7.01
CA ALA A 36 -19.64 -10.56 6.60
C ALA A 36 -20.05 -9.52 7.66
N ALA A 37 -19.95 -9.90 8.95
CA ALA A 37 -20.21 -8.96 10.03
C ALA A 37 -19.13 -7.88 10.14
N ALA A 38 -17.85 -8.22 9.99
CA ALA A 38 -16.76 -7.26 9.95
C ALA A 38 -16.95 -6.26 8.80
N ALA A 39 -17.31 -6.73 7.60
CA ALA A 39 -17.58 -5.86 6.46
C ALA A 39 -18.78 -4.92 6.69
N LYS A 40 -19.79 -5.33 7.45
CA LYS A 40 -20.94 -4.48 7.81
C LYS A 40 -20.56 -3.29 8.70
N THR A 41 -19.42 -3.31 9.37
CA THR A 41 -18.91 -2.13 10.11
C THR A 41 -18.38 -1.02 9.17
N GLY A 42 -18.32 -1.29 7.86
CA GLY A 42 -17.80 -0.37 6.85
C GLY A 42 -16.37 -0.70 6.41
N THR A 43 -15.78 -1.78 6.93
CA THR A 43 -14.40 -2.19 6.61
C THR A 43 -14.35 -3.03 5.35
N GLU A 44 -13.59 -2.59 4.37
CA GLU A 44 -13.21 -3.36 3.20
C GLU A 44 -12.08 -4.34 3.56
N LEU A 45 -12.23 -5.61 3.19
CA LEU A 45 -11.34 -6.68 3.63
C LEU A 45 -10.39 -7.12 2.52
N TRP A 46 -9.08 -6.97 2.75
CA TRP A 46 -8.02 -7.44 1.86
C TRP A 46 -7.08 -8.40 2.60
N LEU A 47 -6.41 -9.30 1.86
CA LEU A 47 -5.32 -10.10 2.38
C LEU A 47 -3.96 -9.55 1.94
N ASP A 48 -2.97 -9.58 2.84
CA ASP A 48 -1.57 -9.24 2.56
C ASP A 48 -0.76 -10.53 2.35
N THR A 49 -0.80 -11.04 1.13
CA THR A 49 -0.07 -12.25 0.76
C THR A 49 0.16 -12.34 -0.74
N GLY A 50 1.29 -12.92 -1.14
CA GLY A 50 1.56 -13.38 -2.51
C GLY A 50 1.36 -14.89 -2.66
N ASP A 51 1.20 -15.63 -1.56
CA ASP A 51 1.03 -17.08 -1.57
C ASP A 51 -0.40 -17.44 -1.96
N VAL A 52 -0.56 -17.99 -3.16
CA VAL A 52 -1.87 -18.37 -3.72
C VAL A 52 -2.55 -19.44 -2.86
N ASP A 53 -1.78 -20.42 -2.37
CA ASP A 53 -2.37 -21.55 -1.62
C ASP A 53 -2.76 -21.10 -0.21
N ALA A 54 -1.92 -20.32 0.46
CA ALA A 54 -2.27 -19.70 1.74
C ALA A 54 -3.49 -18.77 1.64
N ALA A 55 -3.62 -18.04 0.53
CA ALA A 55 -4.80 -17.22 0.28
C ALA A 55 -6.05 -18.07 0.06
N LYS A 56 -5.99 -19.19 -0.71
CA LYS A 56 -7.13 -20.08 -0.96
C LYS A 56 -7.73 -20.66 0.30
N GLU A 57 -6.89 -20.95 1.31
CA GLU A 57 -7.36 -21.48 2.61
C GLU A 57 -8.30 -20.50 3.35
N LEU A 58 -8.17 -19.20 3.09
CA LEU A 58 -8.88 -18.13 3.80
C LEU A 58 -9.91 -17.41 2.93
N TRP A 59 -9.80 -17.57 1.59
CA TRP A 59 -10.54 -16.72 0.66
C TRP A 59 -12.04 -16.98 0.72
N VAL A 60 -12.78 -15.91 0.95
CA VAL A 60 -14.24 -15.89 0.97
C VAL A 60 -14.73 -14.70 0.15
N ARG A 61 -16.02 -14.68 -0.20
CA ARG A 61 -16.59 -13.62 -1.05
C ARG A 61 -16.50 -12.20 -0.46
N GLU A 62 -16.29 -12.09 0.84
CA GLU A 62 -16.15 -10.83 1.54
C GLU A 62 -14.79 -10.15 1.26
N PHE A 63 -13.77 -10.91 0.87
CA PHE A 63 -12.49 -10.33 0.46
C PHE A 63 -12.59 -9.72 -0.94
N THR A 64 -12.02 -8.51 -1.09
CA THR A 64 -12.11 -7.73 -2.33
C THR A 64 -10.79 -7.54 -3.05
N ALA A 65 -9.68 -7.63 -2.34
CA ALA A 65 -8.36 -7.43 -2.92
C ALA A 65 -7.24 -8.14 -2.14
N LEU A 66 -6.05 -8.17 -2.78
CA LEU A 66 -4.80 -8.60 -2.17
C LEU A 66 -3.74 -7.49 -2.31
N THR A 67 -2.90 -7.35 -1.28
CA THR A 67 -1.67 -6.58 -1.38
C THR A 67 -0.47 -7.51 -1.51
N THR A 68 0.44 -7.14 -2.40
CA THR A 68 1.72 -7.80 -2.56
C THR A 68 2.87 -6.83 -2.25
N ASN A 69 4.07 -7.36 -2.14
CA ASN A 69 5.30 -6.59 -2.05
C ASN A 69 6.47 -7.44 -2.55
N ASN A 70 7.64 -6.82 -2.73
CA ASN A 70 8.80 -7.50 -3.29
C ASN A 70 9.26 -8.70 -2.45
N THR A 71 9.10 -8.65 -1.12
CA THR A 71 9.48 -9.77 -0.24
C THR A 71 8.51 -10.94 -0.41
N LEU A 72 7.21 -10.69 -0.49
CA LEU A 72 6.21 -11.71 -0.72
C LEU A 72 6.38 -12.36 -2.10
N LEU A 73 6.60 -11.55 -3.13
CA LEU A 73 6.89 -12.06 -4.47
C LEU A 73 8.16 -12.90 -4.50
N ASN A 74 9.24 -12.43 -3.83
CA ASN A 74 10.50 -13.18 -3.79
C ASN A 74 10.35 -14.55 -3.15
N LYS A 75 9.50 -14.70 -2.12
CA LYS A 75 9.17 -16.02 -1.55
C LYS A 75 8.53 -16.94 -2.58
N GLU A 76 7.66 -16.42 -3.43
CA GLU A 76 7.05 -17.21 -4.50
C GLU A 76 8.06 -17.59 -5.59
N VAL A 77 8.98 -16.67 -5.95
CA VAL A 77 10.09 -16.96 -6.86
C VAL A 77 10.98 -18.08 -6.31
N GLN A 78 11.29 -18.06 -5.00
CA GLN A 78 12.10 -19.09 -4.35
C GLN A 78 11.46 -20.49 -4.32
N LYS A 79 10.13 -20.59 -4.51
CA LYS A 79 9.44 -21.88 -4.70
C LYS A 79 9.68 -22.51 -6.08
N GLY A 80 10.40 -21.83 -6.99
CA GLY A 80 10.66 -22.29 -8.36
C GLY A 80 9.52 -22.11 -9.35
N ILE A 81 8.39 -21.52 -8.93
CA ILE A 81 7.20 -21.38 -9.80
C ILE A 81 7.41 -20.44 -11.01
N TYR A 82 8.52 -19.69 -11.02
CA TYR A 82 8.91 -18.77 -12.09
C TYR A 82 10.23 -19.13 -12.79
N ASP A 83 10.77 -20.34 -12.57
CA ASP A 83 12.05 -20.78 -13.14
C ASP A 83 12.08 -20.73 -14.67
N GLN A 84 10.94 -20.94 -15.32
CA GLN A 84 10.83 -20.83 -16.78
C GLN A 84 10.52 -19.39 -17.24
N LEU A 85 9.84 -18.60 -16.43
CA LEU A 85 9.46 -17.24 -16.78
C LEU A 85 10.67 -16.29 -16.81
N VAL A 86 11.61 -16.44 -15.88
CA VAL A 86 12.79 -15.58 -15.79
C VAL A 86 13.65 -15.66 -17.06
N PRO A 87 14.11 -16.83 -17.54
CA PRO A 87 14.89 -16.92 -18.78
C PRO A 87 14.08 -16.53 -20.02
N ALA A 88 12.79 -16.86 -20.10
CA ALA A 88 11.93 -16.44 -21.20
C ALA A 88 11.80 -14.91 -21.28
N THR A 89 11.62 -14.25 -20.14
CA THR A 89 11.59 -12.79 -20.06
C THR A 89 12.92 -12.18 -20.48
N ALA A 90 14.04 -12.72 -20.01
CA ALA A 90 15.37 -12.24 -20.37
C ALA A 90 15.63 -12.37 -21.87
N ALA A 91 15.20 -13.48 -22.49
CA ALA A 91 15.33 -13.70 -23.95
C ALA A 91 14.49 -12.68 -24.73
N LEU A 92 13.23 -12.44 -24.34
CA LEU A 92 12.39 -11.42 -24.95
C LEU A 92 13.02 -10.03 -24.86
N LEU A 93 13.47 -9.62 -23.67
CA LEU A 93 14.04 -8.30 -23.45
C LEU A 93 15.33 -8.07 -24.26
N LYS A 94 16.21 -9.07 -24.34
CA LYS A 94 17.42 -9.01 -25.17
C LYS A 94 17.11 -8.96 -26.65
N LYS A 95 16.03 -9.61 -27.10
CA LYS A 95 15.56 -9.51 -28.48
C LYS A 95 15.05 -8.11 -28.81
N LEU A 96 14.32 -7.48 -27.87
CA LEU A 96 13.74 -6.14 -28.04
C LEU A 96 14.77 -5.02 -27.89
N ASP A 97 15.75 -5.21 -27.02
CA ASP A 97 16.84 -4.26 -26.76
C ASP A 97 18.15 -5.03 -26.48
N PRO A 98 18.91 -5.39 -27.54
CA PRO A 98 20.16 -6.16 -27.38
C PRO A 98 21.25 -5.47 -26.58
N LYS A 99 21.13 -4.14 -26.39
CA LYS A 99 22.09 -3.32 -25.65
C LYS A 99 21.58 -2.96 -24.24
N MET A 100 20.50 -3.57 -23.79
CA MET A 100 19.92 -3.29 -22.46
C MET A 100 20.97 -3.52 -21.35
N ALA A 101 21.21 -2.51 -20.54
CA ALA A 101 22.10 -2.59 -19.40
C ALA A 101 21.60 -3.64 -18.39
N LYS A 102 22.52 -4.30 -17.68
CA LYS A 102 22.21 -5.41 -16.75
C LYS A 102 21.20 -5.00 -15.68
N ASP A 103 21.39 -3.85 -15.05
CA ASP A 103 20.50 -3.39 -13.96
C ASP A 103 19.09 -3.12 -14.46
N ARG A 104 18.96 -2.57 -15.66
CA ARG A 104 17.68 -2.39 -16.33
C ARG A 104 17.04 -3.72 -16.68
N LEU A 105 17.81 -4.68 -17.17
CA LEU A 105 17.32 -6.04 -17.46
C LEU A 105 16.72 -6.67 -16.19
N VAL A 106 17.42 -6.58 -15.06
CA VAL A 106 16.94 -7.10 -13.75
C VAL A 106 15.64 -6.40 -13.33
N GLN A 107 15.59 -5.08 -13.48
CA GLN A 107 14.39 -4.30 -13.14
C GLN A 107 13.19 -4.66 -14.02
N GLU A 108 13.41 -4.88 -15.32
CA GLU A 108 12.35 -5.31 -16.25
C GLU A 108 11.87 -6.73 -15.95
N ILE A 109 12.77 -7.66 -15.61
CA ILE A 109 12.38 -9.00 -15.16
C ILE A 109 11.54 -8.92 -13.89
N ALA A 110 11.95 -8.13 -12.90
CA ALA A 110 11.18 -7.92 -11.68
C ALA A 110 9.79 -7.32 -11.95
N PHE A 111 9.69 -6.40 -12.91
CA PHE A 111 8.41 -5.85 -13.35
C PHE A 111 7.50 -6.93 -13.94
N VAL A 112 8.02 -7.77 -14.84
CA VAL A 112 7.25 -8.88 -15.46
C VAL A 112 6.79 -9.88 -14.41
N LEU A 113 7.67 -10.26 -13.47
CA LEU A 113 7.31 -11.16 -12.37
C LEU A 113 6.16 -10.60 -11.52
N ASN A 114 6.23 -9.31 -11.16
CA ASN A 114 5.15 -8.65 -10.42
C ASN A 114 3.83 -8.62 -11.21
N ALA A 115 3.89 -8.29 -12.51
CA ALA A 115 2.71 -8.22 -13.36
C ALA A 115 2.06 -9.60 -13.55
N VAL A 116 2.85 -10.63 -13.88
CA VAL A 116 2.36 -12.00 -14.07
C VAL A 116 1.79 -12.56 -12.78
N HIS A 117 2.49 -12.36 -11.67
CA HIS A 117 1.99 -12.80 -10.37
C HIS A 117 0.69 -12.08 -9.99
N GLY A 118 0.63 -10.76 -10.18
CA GLY A 118 -0.59 -9.97 -9.99
C GLY A 118 -1.76 -10.48 -10.83
N LEU A 119 -1.54 -10.78 -12.12
CA LEU A 119 -2.55 -11.34 -13.01
C LEU A 119 -3.04 -12.73 -12.53
N LYS A 120 -2.14 -13.58 -12.02
CA LYS A 120 -2.54 -14.88 -11.43
C LYS A 120 -3.47 -14.67 -10.25
N LEU A 121 -3.15 -13.75 -9.34
CA LEU A 121 -4.00 -13.43 -8.19
C LEU A 121 -5.36 -12.87 -8.63
N VAL A 122 -5.38 -11.92 -9.57
CA VAL A 122 -6.63 -11.39 -10.15
C VAL A 122 -7.52 -12.52 -10.65
N LYS A 123 -6.98 -13.40 -11.49
CA LYS A 123 -7.76 -14.49 -12.09
C LYS A 123 -8.18 -15.57 -11.08
N THR A 124 -7.30 -15.89 -10.12
CA THR A 124 -7.60 -16.92 -9.11
C THR A 124 -8.71 -16.49 -8.15
N PHE A 125 -8.76 -15.20 -7.78
CA PHE A 125 -9.64 -14.74 -6.71
C PHE A 125 -10.75 -13.78 -7.15
N ASP A 126 -10.79 -13.40 -8.43
CA ASP A 126 -11.67 -12.35 -8.95
C ASP A 126 -11.59 -11.07 -8.10
N ALA A 127 -10.38 -10.65 -7.80
CA ALA A 127 -10.07 -9.58 -6.85
C ALA A 127 -9.15 -8.53 -7.44
N ASP A 128 -9.16 -7.35 -6.85
CA ASP A 128 -8.16 -6.33 -7.13
C ASP A 128 -6.81 -6.75 -6.54
N VAL A 129 -5.72 -6.32 -7.17
CA VAL A 129 -4.35 -6.60 -6.68
C VAL A 129 -3.53 -5.33 -6.64
N SER A 130 -3.01 -5.03 -5.45
CA SER A 130 -2.09 -3.92 -5.24
C SER A 130 -0.67 -4.34 -5.61
N VAL A 131 -0.24 -3.99 -6.85
CA VAL A 131 1.06 -4.31 -7.44
C VAL A 131 2.08 -3.23 -7.11
N LYS A 132 3.28 -3.62 -6.63
CA LYS A 132 4.27 -2.68 -6.13
C LYS A 132 5.24 -2.22 -7.20
N LEU A 133 5.49 -0.89 -7.26
CA LEU A 133 6.61 -0.32 -8.00
C LEU A 133 7.95 -0.84 -7.42
N HIS A 134 8.92 -1.07 -8.29
CA HIS A 134 10.26 -1.47 -7.87
C HIS A 134 10.92 -0.36 -7.05
N THR A 135 11.67 -0.73 -6.02
CA THR A 135 12.33 0.24 -5.10
C THR A 135 13.28 1.19 -5.82
N ALA A 136 13.92 0.76 -6.91
CA ALA A 136 14.79 1.61 -7.73
C ALA A 136 14.06 2.83 -8.33
N THR A 137 12.72 2.83 -8.39
CA THR A 137 11.94 3.98 -8.89
C THR A 137 11.56 4.96 -7.80
N ALA A 138 11.88 4.68 -6.53
CA ALA A 138 11.38 5.46 -5.39
C ALA A 138 11.84 6.93 -5.38
N HIS A 139 12.97 7.24 -6.02
CA HIS A 139 13.57 8.57 -6.06
C HIS A 139 13.55 9.22 -7.46
N ASP A 140 12.87 8.59 -8.41
CA ASP A 140 12.76 9.05 -9.79
C ASP A 140 11.28 9.21 -10.18
N VAL A 141 10.86 10.45 -10.35
CA VAL A 141 9.46 10.82 -10.67
C VAL A 141 9.03 10.20 -11.99
N ASP A 142 9.85 10.33 -13.04
CA ASP A 142 9.49 9.81 -14.38
C ASP A 142 9.49 8.28 -14.36
N ALA A 143 10.50 7.62 -13.80
CA ALA A 143 10.52 6.17 -13.72
C ALA A 143 9.29 5.63 -12.97
N ALA A 144 8.95 6.20 -11.80
CA ALA A 144 7.76 5.78 -11.04
C ALA A 144 6.47 5.97 -11.85
N TYR A 145 6.34 7.10 -12.53
CA TYR A 145 5.20 7.37 -13.41
C TYR A 145 5.12 6.38 -14.57
N GLN A 146 6.22 6.15 -15.30
CA GLN A 146 6.24 5.25 -16.45
C GLN A 146 5.90 3.80 -16.06
N TYR A 147 6.48 3.28 -14.98
CA TYR A 147 6.15 1.93 -14.50
C TYR A 147 4.71 1.83 -13.97
N GLY A 148 4.19 2.86 -13.33
CA GLY A 148 2.79 2.93 -12.91
C GLY A 148 1.82 2.83 -14.09
N LYS A 149 2.09 3.60 -15.16
CA LYS A 149 1.32 3.54 -16.43
C LYS A 149 1.37 2.15 -17.05
N ARG A 150 2.53 1.50 -17.01
CA ARG A 150 2.71 0.15 -17.57
C ARG A 150 1.93 -0.91 -16.80
N PHE A 151 1.92 -0.86 -15.46
CA PHE A 151 1.06 -1.76 -14.67
C PHE A 151 -0.42 -1.55 -15.00
N HIS A 152 -0.86 -0.30 -15.06
CA HIS A 152 -2.23 0.01 -15.43
C HIS A 152 -2.58 -0.52 -16.83
N ALA A 153 -1.70 -0.36 -17.82
CA ALA A 153 -1.93 -0.86 -19.18
C ALA A 153 -2.09 -2.40 -19.27
N ILE A 154 -1.48 -3.15 -18.34
CA ILE A 154 -1.60 -4.62 -18.28
C ILE A 154 -2.97 -5.06 -17.75
N CYS A 155 -3.46 -4.42 -16.68
CA CYS A 155 -4.73 -4.79 -16.06
C CYS A 155 -5.42 -3.54 -15.45
N PRO A 156 -6.04 -2.69 -16.29
CA PRO A 156 -6.56 -1.38 -15.88
C PRO A 156 -7.67 -1.48 -14.84
N ASP A 157 -8.49 -2.53 -14.92
CA ASP A 157 -9.66 -2.66 -14.06
C ASP A 157 -9.36 -3.27 -12.70
N ARG A 158 -8.22 -3.98 -12.55
CA ARG A 158 -7.93 -4.77 -11.34
C ARG A 158 -6.61 -4.41 -10.67
N PHE A 159 -5.65 -3.82 -11.37
CA PHE A 159 -4.40 -3.41 -10.73
C PHE A 159 -4.56 -2.07 -10.01
N ILE A 160 -4.04 -2.04 -8.77
CA ILE A 160 -3.87 -0.84 -7.95
C ILE A 160 -2.36 -0.63 -7.83
N VAL A 161 -1.84 0.48 -8.36
CA VAL A 161 -0.40 0.73 -8.35
C VAL A 161 0.05 1.17 -6.96
N LYS A 162 0.96 0.39 -6.35
CA LYS A 162 1.47 0.63 -4.99
C LYS A 162 2.74 1.45 -5.03
N VAL A 163 2.65 2.71 -4.59
CA VAL A 163 3.72 3.71 -4.63
C VAL A 163 4.34 3.89 -3.24
N PRO A 164 5.67 3.85 -3.09
CA PRO A 164 6.31 4.13 -1.80
C PRO A 164 6.29 5.62 -1.47
N LEU A 165 6.20 5.93 -0.17
CA LEU A 165 6.30 7.31 0.31
C LEU A 165 7.73 7.83 0.13
N SER A 166 7.88 8.73 -0.80
CA SER A 166 9.05 9.55 -1.05
C SER A 166 8.62 10.86 -1.72
N PRO A 167 9.43 11.92 -1.74
CA PRO A 167 9.09 13.15 -2.45
C PRO A 167 8.82 12.90 -3.95
N ALA A 168 9.63 12.08 -4.61
CA ALA A 168 9.42 11.70 -5.99
C ALA A 168 8.14 10.84 -6.18
N GLY A 169 7.88 9.91 -5.25
CA GLY A 169 6.68 9.09 -5.25
C GLY A 169 5.40 9.91 -5.13
N LEU A 170 5.41 11.00 -4.34
CA LEU A 170 4.28 11.92 -4.22
C LEU A 170 3.93 12.60 -5.54
N LEU A 171 4.93 13.10 -6.26
CA LEU A 171 4.73 13.77 -7.55
C LEU A 171 4.32 12.78 -8.65
N ALA A 172 4.97 11.63 -8.72
CA ALA A 172 4.61 10.58 -9.69
C ALA A 172 3.17 10.08 -9.46
N ALA A 173 2.80 9.85 -8.20
CA ALA A 173 1.45 9.42 -7.85
C ALA A 173 0.40 10.47 -8.19
N ARG A 174 0.70 11.77 -8.03
CA ARG A 174 -0.22 12.83 -8.45
C ARG A 174 -0.45 12.81 -9.96
N GLN A 175 0.60 12.62 -10.76
CA GLN A 175 0.46 12.48 -12.21
C GLN A 175 -0.37 11.25 -12.59
N LEU A 176 -0.12 10.10 -11.93
CA LEU A 176 -0.89 8.87 -12.13
C LEU A 176 -2.37 9.05 -11.72
N HIS A 177 -2.64 9.75 -10.61
CA HIS A 177 -4.00 10.09 -10.19
C HIS A 177 -4.73 10.95 -11.24
N ASP A 178 -4.04 11.97 -11.77
CA ASP A 178 -4.61 12.87 -12.79
C ASP A 178 -4.91 12.12 -14.10
N ASP A 179 -4.22 11.00 -14.36
CA ASP A 179 -4.50 10.06 -15.44
C ASP A 179 -5.58 9.00 -15.11
N GLY A 180 -6.21 9.10 -13.95
CA GLY A 180 -7.30 8.20 -13.51
C GLY A 180 -6.84 6.82 -13.02
N ILE A 181 -5.56 6.63 -12.71
CA ILE A 181 -5.01 5.36 -12.25
C ILE A 181 -5.24 5.18 -10.76
N ARG A 182 -5.70 4.00 -10.36
CA ARG A 182 -5.91 3.65 -8.96
C ARG A 182 -4.58 3.42 -8.24
N LEU A 183 -4.44 4.06 -7.06
CA LEU A 183 -3.20 4.12 -6.31
C LEU A 183 -3.36 3.69 -4.87
N ASN A 184 -2.34 2.98 -4.36
CA ASN A 184 -2.18 2.64 -2.96
C ASN A 184 -0.81 3.15 -2.48
N PHE A 185 -0.80 4.10 -1.54
CA PHE A 185 0.44 4.63 -0.99
C PHE A 185 0.92 3.78 0.17
N THR A 186 2.18 3.32 0.11
CA THR A 186 2.80 2.44 1.10
C THR A 186 3.94 3.12 1.85
N LEU A 187 4.38 2.52 2.95
CA LEU A 187 5.39 3.04 3.88
C LEU A 187 4.94 4.30 4.63
N GLY A 188 3.64 4.40 4.91
CA GLY A 188 3.11 5.38 5.84
C GLY A 188 3.23 4.87 7.28
N PHE A 189 3.64 5.75 8.19
CA PHE A 189 3.84 5.47 9.62
C PHE A 189 3.16 6.50 10.52
N SER A 190 2.49 7.49 9.96
CA SER A 190 1.88 8.54 10.76
C SER A 190 0.66 9.17 10.10
N ALA A 191 -0.21 9.73 10.93
CA ALA A 191 -1.38 10.46 10.46
C ALA A 191 -0.99 11.68 9.62
N ARG A 192 0.09 12.38 10.00
CA ARG A 192 0.57 13.56 9.26
C ARG A 192 1.14 13.20 7.88
N GLN A 193 1.86 12.05 7.75
CA GLN A 193 2.30 11.59 6.44
C GLN A 193 1.12 11.33 5.51
N ASN A 194 0.09 10.63 6.00
CA ASN A 194 -1.10 10.33 5.21
C ASN A 194 -1.92 11.58 4.88
N TRP A 195 -1.92 12.59 5.75
CA TRP A 195 -2.48 13.91 5.44
C TRP A 195 -1.79 14.57 4.25
N LEU A 196 -0.44 14.59 4.25
CA LEU A 196 0.35 15.12 3.13
C LEU A 196 0.08 14.32 1.84
N ILE A 197 0.13 12.99 1.93
CA ILE A 197 -0.10 12.11 0.77
C ILE A 197 -1.48 12.38 0.17
N ALA A 198 -2.52 12.43 0.99
CA ALA A 198 -3.89 12.67 0.52
C ALA A 198 -4.04 14.08 -0.10
N SER A 199 -3.40 15.10 0.49
CA SER A 199 -3.46 16.47 0.01
C SER A 199 -2.75 16.66 -1.34
N LEU A 200 -1.55 16.09 -1.51
CA LEU A 200 -0.72 16.27 -2.71
C LEU A 200 -1.01 15.22 -3.78
N ALA A 201 -0.93 13.94 -3.43
CA ALA A 201 -0.98 12.84 -4.40
C ALA A 201 -2.40 12.31 -4.67
N LYS A 202 -3.34 12.54 -3.75
CA LYS A 202 -4.77 12.15 -3.85
C LYS A 202 -5.00 10.67 -4.21
N PRO A 203 -4.28 9.71 -3.62
CA PRO A 203 -4.43 8.31 -3.96
C PRO A 203 -5.79 7.77 -3.49
N ASN A 204 -6.19 6.59 -3.99
CA ASN A 204 -7.38 5.90 -3.52
C ASN A 204 -7.19 5.35 -2.10
N TRP A 205 -5.97 4.86 -1.78
CA TRP A 205 -5.64 4.32 -0.46
C TRP A 205 -4.27 4.80 0.04
N VAL A 206 -4.16 4.92 1.36
CA VAL A 206 -2.92 5.14 2.11
C VAL A 206 -2.81 4.13 3.24
N ASN A 207 -1.59 3.75 3.59
CA ASN A 207 -1.34 2.77 4.64
C ASN A 207 -0.83 3.44 5.93
N VAL A 208 -1.13 2.82 7.07
CA VAL A 208 -0.31 2.91 8.27
C VAL A 208 0.22 1.51 8.59
N PHE A 209 1.53 1.38 8.72
CA PHE A 209 2.19 0.13 9.09
C PHE A 209 2.22 -0.02 10.60
N LEU A 210 1.06 -0.27 11.18
CA LEU A 210 0.83 -0.22 12.62
C LEU A 210 1.74 -1.16 13.44
N GLY A 211 1.94 -2.39 12.98
CA GLY A 211 2.80 -3.34 13.68
C GLY A 211 4.28 -2.95 13.65
N ARG A 212 4.73 -2.16 12.68
CA ARG A 212 6.09 -1.60 12.66
C ARG A 212 6.24 -0.43 13.62
N ILE A 213 5.20 0.38 13.81
CA ILE A 213 5.19 1.45 14.83
C ILE A 213 5.25 0.83 16.21
N ASN A 214 4.45 -0.21 16.47
CA ASN A 214 4.49 -0.95 17.73
C ASN A 214 5.88 -1.52 17.99
N ALA A 215 6.49 -2.16 17.00
CA ALA A 215 7.85 -2.69 17.10
C ALA A 215 8.88 -1.58 17.34
N PHE A 216 8.78 -0.43 16.65
CA PHE A 216 9.68 0.70 16.86
C PHE A 216 9.67 1.18 18.32
N VAL A 217 8.49 1.33 18.93
CA VAL A 217 8.36 1.75 20.32
C VAL A 217 8.97 0.73 21.27
N ALA A 218 8.73 -0.57 21.04
CA ALA A 218 9.26 -1.64 21.89
C ALA A 218 10.77 -1.83 21.71
N ASP A 219 11.26 -1.91 20.48
CA ASP A 219 12.68 -2.19 20.16
C ASP A 219 13.61 -1.07 20.63
N ASN A 220 13.13 0.17 20.61
CA ASN A 220 13.87 1.33 21.10
C ASN A 220 13.61 1.60 22.61
N LYS A 221 12.95 0.70 23.33
CA LYS A 221 12.69 0.80 24.78
C LYS A 221 11.90 2.07 25.16
N LEU A 222 11.11 2.59 24.25
CA LEU A 222 10.29 3.80 24.46
C LEU A 222 8.96 3.47 25.18
N GLY A 223 8.57 2.20 25.23
CA GLY A 223 7.36 1.70 25.84
C GLY A 223 7.17 0.21 25.58
N ASP A 224 5.98 -0.31 25.88
CA ASP A 224 5.61 -1.71 25.65
C ASP A 224 5.23 -2.01 24.18
N GLY A 225 5.18 -0.99 23.33
CA GLY A 225 4.83 -1.08 21.91
C GLY A 225 3.35 -1.34 21.65
N LYS A 226 2.50 -1.40 22.66
CA LYS A 226 1.06 -1.61 22.45
C LYS A 226 0.36 -0.32 22.06
N ASN A 227 -0.63 -0.45 21.20
CA ASN A 227 -1.54 0.63 20.81
C ASN A 227 -0.92 1.81 20.03
N ALA A 228 0.39 1.92 19.88
CA ALA A 228 1.00 3.07 19.20
C ALA A 228 0.62 3.11 17.72
N GLY A 229 0.69 1.96 17.05
CA GLY A 229 0.30 1.83 15.65
C GLY A 229 -1.21 1.92 15.45
N GLU A 230 -1.99 1.36 16.36
CA GLU A 230 -3.45 1.43 16.36
C GLU A 230 -3.92 2.89 16.52
N LYS A 231 -3.34 3.63 17.48
CA LYS A 231 -3.60 5.06 17.68
C LYS A 231 -3.25 5.88 16.44
N ALA A 232 -2.08 5.64 15.83
CA ALA A 232 -1.66 6.32 14.61
C ALA A 232 -2.62 6.02 13.45
N THR A 233 -3.09 4.77 13.30
CA THR A 233 -4.00 4.36 12.24
C THR A 233 -5.38 5.01 12.40
N LEU A 234 -5.92 5.00 13.63
CA LEU A 234 -7.20 5.64 13.94
C LEU A 234 -7.14 7.18 13.78
N ALA A 235 -6.02 7.80 14.18
CA ALA A 235 -5.81 9.23 13.97
C ALA A 235 -5.72 9.58 12.48
N SER A 236 -5.01 8.76 11.68
CA SER A 236 -4.96 8.91 10.23
C SER A 236 -6.34 8.80 9.59
N GLN A 237 -7.14 7.80 9.99
CA GLN A 237 -8.52 7.65 9.54
C GLN A 237 -9.36 8.89 9.80
N ARG A 238 -9.28 9.44 11.03
CA ARG A 238 -10.01 10.68 11.38
C ARG A 238 -9.54 11.87 10.56
N GLY A 239 -8.22 11.99 10.34
CA GLY A 239 -7.63 13.02 9.49
C GLY A 239 -8.14 12.94 8.03
N LEU A 240 -8.13 11.76 7.44
CA LEU A 240 -8.61 11.55 6.07
C LEU A 240 -10.11 11.83 5.94
N ARG A 241 -10.92 11.43 6.93
CA ARG A 241 -12.36 11.75 6.95
C ARG A 241 -12.60 13.27 7.04
N ARG A 242 -11.74 13.99 7.79
CA ARG A 242 -11.78 15.46 7.84
C ARG A 242 -11.43 16.06 6.49
N LEU A 243 -10.35 15.65 5.85
CA LEU A 243 -9.99 16.07 4.47
C LEU A 243 -11.11 15.78 3.46
N GLY A 244 -11.75 14.63 3.59
CA GLY A 244 -12.91 14.27 2.76
C GLY A 244 -14.05 15.27 2.90
N LYS A 245 -14.36 15.69 4.11
CA LYS A 245 -15.42 16.68 4.39
C LYS A 245 -15.05 18.10 3.94
N GLU A 246 -13.81 18.50 4.17
CA GLU A 246 -13.33 19.87 3.91
C GLU A 246 -12.97 20.10 2.44
N GLN A 247 -12.41 19.09 1.76
CA GLN A 247 -11.81 19.24 0.43
C GLN A 247 -12.35 18.26 -0.62
N GLY A 248 -13.32 17.40 -0.25
CA GLY A 248 -13.88 16.40 -1.16
C GLY A 248 -12.94 15.25 -1.52
N LEU A 249 -11.83 15.06 -0.79
CA LEU A 249 -10.88 13.97 -1.04
C LEU A 249 -11.49 12.62 -0.67
N LYS A 250 -11.21 11.60 -1.49
CA LYS A 250 -11.80 10.25 -1.35
C LYS A 250 -10.77 9.19 -0.92
N THR A 251 -9.63 9.62 -0.43
CA THR A 251 -8.56 8.72 0.01
C THR A 251 -9.01 7.90 1.24
N LYS A 252 -8.86 6.58 1.15
CA LYS A 252 -9.21 5.62 2.21
C LYS A 252 -7.98 5.22 3.01
N GLN A 253 -8.19 4.91 4.31
CA GLN A 253 -7.17 4.38 5.19
C GLN A 253 -7.08 2.86 5.09
N ILE A 254 -5.87 2.32 4.93
CA ILE A 254 -5.58 0.89 5.11
C ILE A 254 -4.85 0.67 6.44
N ALA A 255 -5.36 -0.21 7.29
CA ALA A 255 -4.59 -0.81 8.36
C ALA A 255 -3.68 -1.89 7.77
N ALA A 256 -2.37 -1.70 7.86
CA ALA A 256 -1.36 -2.60 7.30
C ALA A 256 -0.34 -3.04 8.35
N SER A 257 0.37 -4.15 8.06
CA SER A 257 1.36 -4.71 8.98
C SER A 257 0.76 -5.17 10.32
N MET A 258 -0.48 -5.64 10.30
CA MET A 258 -1.12 -6.25 11.45
C MET A 258 -0.32 -7.47 11.92
N ARG A 259 -0.27 -7.73 13.22
CA ARG A 259 0.54 -8.79 13.83
C ARG A 259 -0.28 -9.91 14.45
N ASN A 260 -1.54 -9.65 14.79
CA ASN A 260 -2.42 -10.61 15.44
C ASN A 260 -3.89 -10.35 15.10
N GLY A 261 -4.74 -11.30 15.49
CA GLY A 261 -6.18 -11.24 15.24
C GLY A 261 -6.92 -10.21 16.10
N GLN A 262 -6.37 -9.82 17.26
CA GLN A 262 -6.98 -8.80 18.12
C GLN A 262 -7.02 -7.44 17.42
N GLN A 263 -5.97 -7.11 16.66
CA GLN A 263 -5.93 -5.85 15.88
C GLN A 263 -7.04 -5.78 14.82
N CYS A 264 -7.56 -6.93 14.36
CA CYS A 264 -8.72 -6.93 13.46
C CYS A 264 -9.98 -6.43 14.20
N ASP A 265 -10.21 -6.84 15.47
CA ASP A 265 -11.36 -6.34 16.24
C ASP A 265 -11.17 -4.87 16.67
N ASP A 266 -9.98 -4.52 17.16
CA ASP A 266 -9.66 -3.18 17.67
C ASP A 266 -9.82 -2.07 16.62
N LEU A 267 -9.75 -2.42 15.35
CA LEU A 267 -9.73 -1.48 14.24
C LEU A 267 -10.96 -1.57 13.32
N LEU A 268 -11.97 -2.36 13.66
CA LEU A 268 -13.22 -2.45 12.89
C LEU A 268 -13.81 -1.05 12.62
N GLY A 269 -14.36 -0.88 11.42
CA GLY A 269 -14.89 0.41 10.96
C GLY A 269 -13.86 1.30 10.24
N LEU A 270 -12.55 0.94 10.25
CA LEU A 270 -11.59 1.53 9.32
C LEU A 270 -11.99 1.24 7.88
N ASP A 271 -11.62 2.13 6.96
CA ASP A 271 -12.01 1.98 5.56
C ASP A 271 -11.55 0.66 4.96
N THR A 272 -10.33 0.18 5.29
CA THR A 272 -9.78 -1.03 4.69
C THR A 272 -8.78 -1.72 5.62
N PHE A 273 -8.82 -3.06 5.69
CA PHE A 273 -7.76 -3.89 6.25
C PHE A 273 -6.97 -4.55 5.12
N THR A 274 -5.65 -4.66 5.28
CA THR A 274 -4.86 -5.64 4.53
C THR A 274 -4.15 -6.55 5.53
N MET A 275 -4.74 -7.73 5.73
CA MET A 275 -4.39 -8.65 6.80
C MET A 275 -3.39 -9.71 6.31
N PRO A 276 -2.23 -9.87 6.99
CA PRO A 276 -1.46 -11.09 6.85
C PRO A 276 -2.31 -12.32 7.16
N THR A 277 -2.06 -13.43 6.46
CA THR A 277 -2.84 -14.68 6.64
C THR A 277 -2.84 -15.17 8.09
N ALA A 278 -1.75 -14.96 8.84
CA ALA A 278 -1.67 -15.31 10.26
C ALA A 278 -2.67 -14.51 11.11
N ALA A 279 -2.74 -13.19 10.95
CA ALA A 279 -3.68 -12.35 11.68
C ALA A 279 -5.14 -12.69 11.35
N ALA A 280 -5.44 -12.98 10.07
CA ALA A 280 -6.77 -13.42 9.67
C ALA A 280 -7.16 -14.78 10.30
N LYS A 281 -6.22 -15.75 10.33
CA LYS A 281 -6.43 -17.06 10.98
C LYS A 281 -6.65 -16.90 12.49
N GLU A 282 -5.89 -16.05 13.16
CA GLU A 282 -6.07 -15.80 14.60
C GLU A 282 -7.42 -15.14 14.90
N PHE A 283 -7.87 -14.18 14.12
CA PHE A 283 -9.19 -13.58 14.26
C PHE A 283 -10.32 -14.62 14.10
N LEU A 284 -10.22 -15.48 13.09
CA LEU A 284 -11.17 -16.58 12.90
C LEU A 284 -11.14 -17.57 14.07
N LYS A 285 -9.94 -17.89 14.59
CA LYS A 285 -9.78 -18.80 15.74
C LYS A 285 -10.34 -18.21 17.03
N ALA A 286 -10.17 -16.90 17.24
CA ALA A 286 -10.75 -16.20 18.38
C ALA A 286 -12.28 -16.18 18.34
N ASN A 287 -12.85 -16.23 17.14
CA ASN A 287 -14.28 -16.33 16.86
C ASN A 287 -15.15 -15.42 17.76
N PRO A 288 -14.89 -14.09 17.77
CA PRO A 288 -15.67 -13.18 18.60
C PRO A 288 -17.15 -13.24 18.21
N PRO A 289 -18.07 -13.05 19.18
CA PRO A 289 -19.49 -13.01 18.88
C PRO A 289 -19.79 -11.96 17.80
N VAL A 290 -20.51 -12.34 16.74
CA VAL A 290 -20.87 -11.43 15.64
C VAL A 290 -21.55 -10.16 16.15
N ALA A 291 -22.36 -10.26 17.20
CA ALA A 291 -23.04 -9.12 17.81
C ALA A 291 -22.12 -8.14 18.55
N SER A 292 -20.87 -8.55 18.86
CA SER A 292 -19.88 -7.66 19.50
C SER A 292 -19.05 -6.85 18.50
N LEU A 293 -19.11 -7.19 17.21
CA LEU A 293 -18.38 -6.47 16.17
C LEU A 293 -19.03 -5.12 15.90
N ALA A 294 -18.28 -4.05 16.12
CA ALA A 294 -18.78 -2.68 16.00
C ALA A 294 -17.69 -1.74 15.45
N ASP A 295 -18.11 -0.60 14.94
CA ASP A 295 -17.19 0.47 14.51
C ASP A 295 -16.38 0.99 15.71
N ARG A 296 -15.05 0.84 15.62
CA ARG A 296 -14.06 1.28 16.62
C ARG A 296 -13.37 2.60 16.22
N THR A 297 -13.73 3.23 15.13
CA THR A 297 -12.98 4.38 14.58
C THR A 297 -12.99 5.63 15.47
N LYS A 298 -13.88 5.67 16.47
CA LYS A 298 -13.91 6.70 17.49
C LYS A 298 -12.96 6.46 18.66
N ASN A 299 -12.39 5.25 18.76
CA ASN A 299 -11.47 4.92 19.84
C ASN A 299 -10.19 5.74 19.74
N ASP A 300 -9.62 6.04 20.88
CA ASP A 300 -8.30 6.68 21.01
C ASP A 300 -7.50 5.91 22.06
N PRO A 301 -6.92 4.76 21.69
CA PRO A 301 -6.25 3.90 22.65
C PRO A 301 -5.07 4.61 23.31
N ALA A 302 -4.91 4.42 24.62
CA ALA A 302 -3.77 4.94 25.35
C ALA A 302 -2.49 4.20 24.96
N VAL A 303 -1.39 4.93 24.81
CA VAL A 303 -0.05 4.40 24.61
C VAL A 303 0.74 4.56 25.88
N THR A 304 1.32 3.45 26.36
CA THR A 304 2.15 3.45 27.55
C THR A 304 3.61 3.64 27.17
N PHE A 305 4.20 4.77 27.55
CA PHE A 305 5.62 5.03 27.38
C PHE A 305 6.40 4.64 28.63
N ALA A 306 7.67 4.26 28.42
CA ALA A 306 8.59 4.01 29.54
C ALA A 306 8.83 5.31 30.32
N PRO A 307 9.00 5.25 31.64
CA PRO A 307 9.28 6.45 32.45
C PRO A 307 10.55 7.21 32.04
N THR A 308 11.48 6.50 31.41
CA THR A 308 12.75 7.04 30.89
C THR A 308 12.66 7.55 29.45
N ALA A 309 11.51 7.37 28.77
CA ALA A 309 11.34 7.82 27.39
C ALA A 309 11.17 9.35 27.36
N ASP A 310 11.98 10.00 26.55
CA ASP A 310 11.79 11.41 26.21
C ASP A 310 10.76 11.56 25.07
N VAL A 311 9.48 11.44 25.45
CA VAL A 311 8.36 11.49 24.48
C VAL A 311 8.36 12.80 23.69
N ALA A 312 8.74 13.90 24.32
CA ALA A 312 8.77 15.23 23.69
C ALA A 312 9.99 15.38 22.77
N GLY A 313 11.19 14.95 23.23
CA GLY A 313 12.42 15.00 22.43
C GLY A 313 12.38 14.07 21.25
N GLU A 314 11.87 12.85 21.43
CA GLU A 314 11.67 11.86 20.35
C GLU A 314 10.47 12.18 19.47
N ARG A 315 9.66 13.17 19.84
CA ARG A 315 8.47 13.61 19.11
C ARG A 315 7.52 12.46 18.71
N LEU A 316 7.29 11.53 19.63
CA LEU A 316 6.46 10.35 19.38
C LEU A 316 4.99 10.70 19.06
N ASP A 317 4.53 11.88 19.46
CA ASP A 317 3.23 12.43 19.09
C ASP A 317 3.06 12.61 17.57
N CYS A 318 4.16 12.74 16.81
CA CYS A 318 4.12 12.90 15.35
C CYS A 318 3.48 11.70 14.63
N PHE A 319 3.37 10.53 15.29
CA PHE A 319 2.67 9.38 14.68
C PHE A 319 1.17 9.63 14.53
N TRP A 320 0.55 10.39 15.46
CA TRP A 320 -0.91 10.63 15.45
C TRP A 320 -1.31 12.10 15.41
N ALA A 321 -0.43 13.04 15.77
CA ALA A 321 -0.74 14.47 15.74
C ALA A 321 -0.66 15.05 14.33
N ILE A 322 -1.70 15.80 13.95
CA ILE A 322 -1.71 16.63 12.73
C ILE A 322 -1.89 18.08 13.21
N THR A 323 -0.81 18.84 13.22
CA THR A 323 -0.81 20.23 13.69
C THR A 323 -1.26 21.20 12.61
N PRO A 324 -1.83 22.38 12.97
CA PRO A 324 -2.16 23.42 11.98
C PRO A 324 -0.97 23.85 11.10
N ALA A 325 0.25 23.87 11.68
CA ALA A 325 1.47 24.16 10.93
C ALA A 325 1.73 23.10 9.86
N PHE A 326 1.53 21.80 10.20
CA PHE A 326 1.68 20.72 9.25
C PHE A 326 0.60 20.76 8.14
N GLU A 327 -0.63 21.08 8.49
CA GLU A 327 -1.72 21.25 7.50
C GLU A 327 -1.40 22.36 6.51
N LYS A 328 -0.87 23.49 6.98
CA LYS A 328 -0.42 24.60 6.13
C LYS A 328 0.70 24.16 5.19
N ALA A 329 1.69 23.41 5.68
CA ALA A 329 2.78 22.89 4.86
C ALA A 329 2.29 21.91 3.79
N ALA A 330 1.40 20.98 4.15
CA ALA A 330 0.78 20.06 3.21
C ALA A 330 -0.05 20.77 2.14
N ALA A 331 -0.80 21.82 2.51
CA ALA A 331 -1.56 22.63 1.58
C ALA A 331 -0.65 23.41 0.61
N ALA A 332 0.53 23.85 1.07
CA ALA A 332 1.54 24.46 0.19
C ALA A 332 2.10 23.46 -0.82
N CYS A 333 2.43 22.23 -0.38
CA CYS A 333 2.87 21.14 -1.27
C CYS A 333 1.79 20.77 -2.30
N ALA A 334 0.52 20.76 -1.92
CA ALA A 334 -0.58 20.44 -2.82
C ALA A 334 -0.74 21.40 -4.02
N LYS A 335 -0.12 22.60 -3.94
CA LYS A 335 -0.11 23.59 -5.03
C LYS A 335 1.03 23.38 -6.03
N LEU A 336 1.97 22.48 -5.75
CA LEU A 336 3.04 22.16 -6.69
C LEU A 336 2.47 21.54 -7.97
N ASP A 337 2.99 21.98 -9.12
CA ASP A 337 2.68 21.35 -10.40
C ASP A 337 3.47 20.02 -10.50
N PRO A 338 2.82 18.86 -10.46
CA PRO A 338 3.52 17.58 -10.40
C PRO A 338 4.32 17.27 -11.68
N LYS A 339 4.05 17.97 -12.79
CA LYS A 339 4.77 17.81 -14.06
C LYS A 339 6.04 18.65 -14.14
N LYS A 340 6.18 19.66 -13.29
CA LYS A 340 7.30 20.62 -13.29
C LYS A 340 8.14 20.52 -12.02
N ALA A 341 7.48 20.23 -10.89
CA ALA A 341 8.15 20.16 -9.61
C ALA A 341 9.10 18.95 -9.53
N THR A 342 10.18 19.12 -8.81
CA THR A 342 11.15 18.09 -8.48
C THR A 342 10.92 17.53 -7.08
N ALA A 343 11.54 16.40 -6.75
CA ALA A 343 11.54 15.86 -5.39
C ALA A 343 12.05 16.91 -4.36
N ASP A 344 13.07 17.67 -4.74
CA ASP A 344 13.63 18.73 -3.91
C ASP A 344 12.64 19.87 -3.65
N ASP A 345 11.77 20.19 -4.60
CA ASP A 345 10.76 21.24 -4.41
C ASP A 345 9.75 20.84 -3.33
N VAL A 346 9.42 19.54 -3.21
CA VAL A 346 8.57 19.05 -2.13
C VAL A 346 9.26 19.25 -0.78
N VAL A 347 10.53 18.85 -0.66
CA VAL A 347 11.32 18.98 0.59
C VAL A 347 11.49 20.45 0.96
N LYS A 348 11.87 21.32 0.00
CA LYS A 348 12.03 22.77 0.21
C LYS A 348 10.72 23.44 0.63
N THR A 349 9.59 23.04 0.03
CA THR A 349 8.27 23.59 0.38
C THR A 349 7.88 23.22 1.80
N LEU A 350 8.14 21.97 2.24
CA LEU A 350 7.94 21.55 3.62
C LEU A 350 8.82 22.34 4.57
N ALA A 351 10.13 22.44 4.29
CA ALA A 351 11.10 23.15 5.11
C ALA A 351 10.76 24.66 5.25
N ALA A 352 10.35 25.31 4.17
CA ALA A 352 9.90 26.71 4.17
C ALA A 352 8.66 26.94 5.06
N ASN A 353 7.92 25.90 5.38
CA ASN A 353 6.78 25.91 6.31
C ASN A 353 7.10 25.28 7.67
N GLY A 354 8.39 25.10 8.00
CA GLY A 354 8.86 24.64 9.31
C GLY A 354 8.81 23.12 9.51
N ILE A 355 8.62 22.32 8.44
CA ILE A 355 8.60 20.85 8.49
C ILE A 355 9.89 20.31 7.86
N THR A 356 10.84 19.90 8.70
CA THR A 356 12.17 19.43 8.29
C THR A 356 12.45 17.97 8.62
N ASP A 357 11.53 17.30 9.32
CA ASP A 357 11.70 15.97 9.90
C ASP A 357 10.93 14.87 9.16
N LEU A 358 10.29 15.19 8.04
CA LEU A 358 9.45 14.21 7.33
C LEU A 358 10.24 13.35 6.36
N PHE A 359 11.21 13.93 5.67
CA PHE A 359 12.11 13.25 4.76
C PHE A 359 13.56 13.55 5.17
N PRO A 360 14.38 12.53 5.45
CA PRO A 360 15.79 12.75 5.75
C PRO A 360 16.48 13.39 4.53
N THR A 361 17.35 14.35 4.80
CA THR A 361 18.21 15.02 3.80
C THR A 361 19.42 14.16 3.50
#